data_a69f1ae1eb2d17d55c82fcf30297d2c4
#
_entry.id   a69f1ae1eb2d17d55c82fcf30297d2c4
#
_cell.length_a   1.000
_cell.length_b   1.000
_cell.length_c   1.000
_cell.angle_alpha   90.00
_cell.angle_beta   90.00
_cell.angle_gamma   90.00
#
_symmetry.space_group_name_H-M   'P 1'
#
loop_
_entity.id
_entity.type
_entity.pdbx_description
1 polymer ?
#
loop_
_entity_poly.entity_id
_entity_poly.type
_entity_poly.pdbx_seq_one_letter_code
_entity_poly.pdbx_strand_id
1 'polypeptide(L)'
;MKELDWANLPFGYMKTDYNVRIYYRNEQWGELEVCSEETIPMHMAATCLHYGQEAFEGLKAFRGKDGKVRIFRLEENAARLQSTCRGILMPELSTERFKEAILKVVKLNERFIPPYESGASLYIRPLLVGTGAQVRSEE
;
A
#
# COMPACT_ATOMS: atom_id res chain seq x y z
N MET A 1 -7.57 14.17 -20.33
CA MET A 1 -6.73 13.88 -19.16
C MET A 1 -6.15 15.20 -18.65
N LYS A 2 -6.41 15.54 -17.39
CA LYS A 2 -5.82 16.77 -16.83
C LYS A 2 -4.33 16.60 -16.67
N GLU A 3 -3.55 17.50 -17.22
CA GLU A 3 -2.15 17.62 -16.89
C GLU A 3 -2.01 18.01 -15.41
N LEU A 4 -1.11 17.31 -14.70
CA LEU A 4 -0.84 17.61 -13.32
C LEU A 4 0.18 18.74 -13.23
N ASP A 5 -0.13 19.76 -12.45
CA ASP A 5 0.81 20.82 -12.12
C ASP A 5 1.71 20.36 -10.97
N TRP A 6 2.85 19.75 -11.31
CA TRP A 6 3.78 19.16 -10.37
C TRP A 6 4.40 20.19 -9.40
N ALA A 7 4.46 21.45 -9.82
CA ALA A 7 5.07 22.49 -9.00
C ALA A 7 4.14 22.99 -7.90
N ASN A 8 2.84 22.89 -8.09
CA ASN A 8 1.82 23.45 -7.21
C ASN A 8 0.84 22.39 -6.66
N LEU A 9 1.27 21.15 -6.53
CA LEU A 9 0.44 20.09 -5.93
C LEU A 9 0.13 20.42 -4.47
N PRO A 10 -1.17 20.43 -4.07
CA PRO A 10 -1.52 20.66 -2.69
C PRO A 10 -1.05 19.51 -1.80
N PHE A 11 -0.70 19.81 -0.55
CA PHE A 11 -0.43 18.79 0.44
C PHE A 11 -1.74 18.19 0.94
N GLY A 12 -2.26 17.22 0.20
CA GLY A 12 -3.52 16.59 0.53
C GLY A 12 -3.77 15.35 -0.32
N TYR A 13 -4.89 14.70 -0.05
CA TYR A 13 -5.27 13.51 -0.78
C TYR A 13 -5.61 13.85 -2.23
N MET A 14 -5.06 13.06 -3.16
CA MET A 14 -5.39 13.15 -4.58
C MET A 14 -5.70 11.74 -5.10
N LYS A 15 -6.81 11.60 -5.79
CA LYS A 15 -7.20 10.33 -6.38
C LYS A 15 -6.20 9.92 -7.47
N THR A 16 -5.70 8.68 -7.37
CA THR A 16 -4.95 8.01 -8.42
C THR A 16 -5.86 7.06 -9.20
N ASP A 17 -5.34 6.34 -10.18
CA ASP A 17 -6.18 5.50 -11.04
C ASP A 17 -6.61 4.20 -10.35
N TYR A 18 -5.68 3.57 -9.63
CA TYR A 18 -5.91 2.23 -9.08
C TYR A 18 -5.27 2.08 -7.70
N ASN A 19 -5.85 1.17 -6.92
CA ASN A 19 -5.20 0.58 -5.76
C ASN A 19 -5.13 -0.93 -5.94
N VAL A 20 -4.35 -1.58 -5.10
CA VAL A 20 -4.18 -3.02 -5.12
C VAL A 20 -4.58 -3.56 -3.76
N ARG A 21 -5.35 -4.64 -3.74
CA ARG A 21 -5.84 -5.29 -2.52
C ARG A 21 -5.52 -6.77 -2.52
N ILE A 22 -5.18 -7.28 -1.34
CA ILE A 22 -5.00 -8.70 -1.08
C ILE A 22 -5.76 -9.01 0.20
N TYR A 23 -6.66 -9.99 0.17
CA TYR A 23 -7.46 -10.36 1.33
C TYR A 23 -6.89 -11.60 2.01
N TYR A 24 -6.88 -11.57 3.34
CA TYR A 24 -6.55 -12.73 4.16
C TYR A 24 -7.85 -13.32 4.71
N ARG A 25 -8.18 -14.52 4.27
CA ARG A 25 -9.39 -15.23 4.63
C ARG A 25 -9.10 -16.72 4.73
N ASN A 26 -9.75 -17.41 5.67
CA ASN A 26 -9.56 -18.84 5.86
C ASN A 26 -8.08 -19.23 6.02
N GLU A 27 -7.35 -18.42 6.80
CA GLU A 27 -5.95 -18.63 7.15
C GLU A 27 -4.97 -18.58 5.98
N GLN A 28 -5.36 -17.93 4.89
CA GLN A 28 -4.47 -17.77 3.73
C GLN A 28 -4.68 -16.45 3.00
N TRP A 29 -3.62 -15.96 2.38
CA TRP A 29 -3.67 -14.81 1.50
C TRP A 29 -4.29 -15.19 0.16
N GLY A 30 -5.21 -14.37 -0.30
CA GLY A 30 -5.84 -14.51 -1.62
C GLY A 30 -5.00 -13.95 -2.75
N GLU A 31 -5.62 -13.87 -3.92
CA GLU A 31 -5.01 -13.28 -5.11
C GLU A 31 -4.91 -11.76 -5.00
N LEU A 32 -3.95 -11.20 -5.69
CA LEU A 32 -3.81 -9.76 -5.83
C LEU A 32 -4.95 -9.22 -6.71
N GLU A 33 -5.68 -8.24 -6.20
CA GLU A 33 -6.81 -7.63 -6.89
C GLU A 33 -6.52 -6.18 -7.22
N VAL A 34 -6.83 -5.76 -8.44
CA VAL A 34 -6.73 -4.37 -8.88
C VAL A 34 -8.10 -3.72 -8.71
N CYS A 35 -8.15 -2.55 -8.09
CA CYS A 35 -9.39 -1.88 -7.77
C CYS A 35 -9.29 -0.38 -8.06
N SER A 36 -10.37 0.22 -8.55
CA SER A 36 -10.46 1.66 -8.76
C SER A 36 -11.28 2.38 -7.68
N GLU A 37 -11.94 1.61 -6.80
CA GLU A 37 -12.71 2.17 -5.70
C GLU A 37 -11.81 2.69 -4.59
N GLU A 38 -12.12 3.88 -4.10
CA GLU A 38 -11.35 4.53 -3.02
C GLU A 38 -11.86 4.20 -1.62
N THR A 39 -13.02 3.55 -1.54
CA THR A 39 -13.65 3.19 -0.27
C THR A 39 -13.53 1.69 -0.01
N ILE A 40 -13.46 1.35 1.26
CA ILE A 40 -13.37 -0.03 1.72
C ILE A 40 -14.60 -0.31 2.58
N PRO A 41 -15.47 -1.27 2.18
CA PRO A 41 -16.57 -1.67 3.06
C PRO A 41 -16.01 -2.37 4.30
N MET A 42 -16.51 -1.99 5.47
CA MET A 42 -15.96 -2.44 6.72
C MET A 42 -17.08 -2.66 7.74
N HIS A 43 -17.04 -3.78 8.43
CA HIS A 43 -17.97 -4.05 9.52
C HIS A 43 -17.77 -3.03 10.64
N MET A 44 -18.84 -2.56 11.28
CA MET A 44 -18.73 -1.58 12.37
C MET A 44 -17.94 -2.07 13.59
N ALA A 45 -17.82 -3.37 13.76
CA ALA A 45 -17.02 -4.01 14.81
C ALA A 45 -15.62 -4.40 14.33
N ALA A 46 -15.17 -3.91 13.19
CA ALA A 46 -13.85 -4.25 12.64
C ALA A 46 -12.75 -4.04 13.69
N THR A 47 -11.83 -4.97 13.76
CA THR A 47 -10.78 -4.96 14.79
C THR A 47 -9.84 -3.77 14.67
N CYS A 48 -9.66 -3.21 13.48
CA CYS A 48 -8.86 -1.99 13.32
C CYS A 48 -9.52 -0.78 13.99
N LEU A 49 -10.86 -0.73 14.05
CA LEU A 49 -11.60 0.39 14.65
C LEU A 49 -11.62 0.34 16.19
N HIS A 50 -11.61 -0.86 16.76
CA HIS A 50 -11.79 -1.04 18.20
C HIS A 50 -10.51 -1.45 18.94
N TYR A 51 -9.62 -2.16 18.26
CA TYR A 51 -8.43 -2.72 18.88
C TYR A 51 -7.14 -2.22 18.22
N GLY A 52 -7.26 -1.34 17.23
CA GLY A 52 -6.09 -0.80 16.55
C GLY A 52 -5.29 -1.83 15.75
N GLN A 53 -5.93 -2.91 15.28
CA GLN A 53 -5.26 -3.92 14.46
C GLN A 53 -5.04 -3.38 13.04
N GLU A 54 -4.01 -2.57 12.92
CA GLU A 54 -3.57 -2.02 11.65
C GLU A 54 -2.06 -1.85 11.66
N ALA A 55 -1.45 -1.97 10.49
CA ALA A 55 -0.04 -1.73 10.30
C ALA A 55 0.16 -1.06 8.94
N PHE A 56 1.09 -0.14 8.86
CA PHE A 56 1.39 0.51 7.58
C PHE A 56 2.88 0.71 7.41
N GLU A 57 3.27 0.88 6.16
CA GLU A 57 4.60 1.29 5.74
C GLU A 57 4.51 2.51 4.82
N GLY A 58 5.64 3.13 4.58
CA GLY A 58 5.74 4.24 3.64
C GLY A 58 6.91 4.02 2.71
N LEU A 59 6.65 4.06 1.40
CA LEU A 59 7.67 3.98 0.38
C LEU A 59 7.49 5.12 -0.60
N LYS A 60 8.52 5.37 -1.38
CA LYS A 60 8.47 6.36 -2.44
C LYS A 60 8.94 5.73 -3.75
N ALA A 61 8.18 5.96 -4.81
CA ALA A 61 8.61 5.68 -6.16
C ALA A 61 9.01 6.99 -6.82
N PHE A 62 10.16 7.02 -7.44
CA PHE A 62 10.67 8.21 -8.08
C PHE A 62 11.25 7.90 -9.45
N ARG A 63 11.20 8.89 -10.32
CA ARG A 63 11.74 8.79 -11.66
C ARG A 63 13.18 9.27 -11.64
N GLY A 64 14.08 8.41 -12.11
CA GLY A 64 15.48 8.77 -12.25
C GLY A 64 15.74 9.67 -13.45
N LYS A 65 16.95 10.21 -13.52
CA LYS A 65 17.41 11.05 -14.62
C LYS A 65 17.34 10.33 -15.98
N ASP A 66 17.47 8.98 -15.94
CA ASP A 66 17.36 8.12 -17.12
C ASP A 66 15.91 7.78 -17.50
N GLY A 67 14.92 8.34 -16.79
CA GLY A 67 13.51 8.08 -17.00
C GLY A 67 12.98 6.80 -16.35
N LYS A 68 13.84 6.01 -15.73
CA LYS A 68 13.43 4.77 -15.07
C LYS A 68 12.85 5.03 -13.68
N VAL A 69 11.83 4.25 -13.34
CA VAL A 69 11.19 4.32 -12.01
C VAL A 69 11.94 3.43 -11.04
N ARG A 70 12.21 3.95 -9.85
CA ARG A 70 12.91 3.23 -8.79
C ARG A 70 12.18 3.34 -7.46
N ILE A 71 12.31 2.29 -6.67
CA ILE A 71 11.82 2.24 -5.28
C ILE A 71 13.01 1.85 -4.41
N PHE A 72 13.25 2.64 -3.38
CA PHE A 72 14.42 2.44 -2.52
C PHE A 72 14.08 1.53 -1.33
N ARG A 73 14.90 0.50 -1.10
CA ARG A 73 14.83 -0.40 0.07
C ARG A 73 13.49 -1.10 0.29
N LEU A 74 12.88 -1.57 -0.78
CA LEU A 74 11.58 -2.24 -0.73
C LEU A 74 11.59 -3.45 0.21
N GLU A 75 12.64 -4.25 0.19
CA GLU A 75 12.78 -5.44 1.03
C GLU A 75 12.84 -5.11 2.52
N GLU A 76 13.45 -4.00 2.89
CA GLU A 76 13.49 -3.54 4.28
C GLU A 76 12.10 -3.14 4.77
N ASN A 77 11.32 -2.50 3.93
CA ASN A 77 9.93 -2.15 4.24
C ASN A 77 9.09 -3.42 4.43
N ALA A 78 9.26 -4.42 3.58
CA ALA A 78 8.57 -5.70 3.71
C ALA A 78 8.90 -6.38 5.04
N ALA A 79 10.19 -6.43 5.40
CA ALA A 79 10.63 -7.04 6.65
C ALA A 79 10.10 -6.31 7.88
N ARG A 80 10.08 -4.98 7.84
CA ARG A 80 9.55 -4.16 8.93
C ARG A 80 8.04 -4.34 9.10
N LEU A 81 7.29 -4.42 8.01
CA LEU A 81 5.86 -4.70 8.07
C LEU A 81 5.60 -6.07 8.69
N GLN A 82 6.36 -7.09 8.31
CA GLN A 82 6.26 -8.43 8.89
C GLN A 82 6.50 -8.40 10.40
N SER A 83 7.53 -7.68 10.84
CA SER A 83 7.84 -7.53 12.26
C SER A 83 6.71 -6.84 13.02
N THR A 84 6.13 -5.79 12.45
CA THR A 84 4.98 -5.10 13.04
C THR A 84 3.77 -6.03 13.15
N CYS A 85 3.49 -6.81 12.11
CA CYS A 85 2.38 -7.77 12.10
C CYS A 85 2.52 -8.81 13.21
N ARG A 86 3.73 -9.33 13.44
CA ARG A 86 3.98 -10.25 14.54
C ARG A 86 3.67 -9.62 15.90
N GLY A 87 4.02 -8.34 16.06
CA GLY A 87 3.78 -7.62 17.31
C GLY A 87 2.31 -7.38 17.63
N ILE A 88 1.45 -7.30 16.62
CA ILE A 88 0.00 -7.06 16.80
C ILE A 88 -0.86 -8.27 16.44
N LEU A 89 -0.25 -9.44 16.30
CA LEU A 89 -0.92 -10.71 16.03
C LEU A 89 -1.74 -10.70 14.73
N MET A 90 -1.19 -10.07 13.69
CA MET A 90 -1.76 -10.08 12.36
C MET A 90 -0.93 -10.97 11.43
N PRO A 91 -1.54 -11.53 10.38
CA PRO A 91 -0.82 -12.38 9.44
C PRO A 91 0.24 -11.59 8.68
N GLU A 92 1.38 -12.24 8.44
CA GLU A 92 2.49 -11.66 7.70
C GLU A 92 2.32 -11.94 6.20
N LEU A 93 2.57 -10.93 5.38
CA LEU A 93 2.67 -11.10 3.94
C LEU A 93 4.13 -11.35 3.57
N SER A 94 4.40 -12.36 2.73
CA SER A 94 5.76 -12.66 2.31
C SER A 94 6.40 -11.48 1.57
N THR A 95 7.71 -11.40 1.61
CA THR A 95 8.46 -10.36 0.90
C THR A 95 8.16 -10.38 -0.59
N GLU A 96 8.03 -11.56 -1.19
CA GLU A 96 7.72 -11.72 -2.61
C GLU A 96 6.34 -11.17 -2.96
N ARG A 97 5.33 -11.46 -2.15
CA ARG A 97 3.97 -10.97 -2.35
C ARG A 97 3.90 -9.46 -2.12
N PHE A 98 4.58 -8.96 -1.12
CA PHE A 98 4.71 -7.52 -0.87
C PHE A 98 5.31 -6.82 -2.08
N LYS A 99 6.41 -7.31 -2.58
CA LYS A 99 7.10 -6.77 -3.76
C LYS A 99 6.21 -6.79 -5.00
N GLU A 100 5.52 -7.89 -5.25
CA GLU A 100 4.56 -8.01 -6.35
C GLU A 100 3.48 -6.93 -6.28
N ALA A 101 2.88 -6.75 -5.10
CA ALA A 101 1.84 -5.75 -4.89
C ALA A 101 2.35 -4.32 -5.12
N ILE A 102 3.53 -4.00 -4.58
CA ILE A 102 4.13 -2.67 -4.74
C ILE A 102 4.46 -2.38 -6.21
N LEU A 103 5.09 -3.31 -6.88
CA LEU A 103 5.43 -3.14 -8.30
C LEU A 103 4.19 -3.00 -9.17
N LYS A 104 3.14 -3.74 -8.84
CA LYS A 104 1.86 -3.67 -9.56
C LYS A 104 1.21 -2.31 -9.41
N VAL A 105 1.07 -1.80 -8.18
CA VAL A 105 0.42 -0.51 -7.94
C VAL A 105 1.21 0.64 -8.54
N VAL A 106 2.53 0.57 -8.52
CA VAL A 106 3.40 1.58 -9.13
C VAL A 106 3.21 1.59 -10.66
N LYS A 107 3.22 0.42 -11.27
CA LYS A 107 3.03 0.29 -12.73
C LYS A 107 1.67 0.81 -13.17
N LEU A 108 0.61 0.49 -12.43
CA LEU A 108 -0.75 0.92 -12.74
C LEU A 108 -0.94 2.44 -12.61
N ASN A 109 -0.14 3.09 -11.77
CA ASN A 109 -0.25 4.52 -11.49
C ASN A 109 0.99 5.30 -11.97
N GLU A 110 1.73 4.77 -12.93
CA GLU A 110 3.00 5.35 -13.39
C GLU A 110 2.88 6.81 -13.82
N ARG A 111 1.75 7.21 -14.40
CA ARG A 111 1.53 8.61 -14.82
C ARG A 111 1.51 9.61 -13.65
N PHE A 112 1.36 9.11 -12.40
CA PHE A 112 1.39 9.95 -11.20
C PHE A 112 2.78 10.07 -10.60
N ILE A 113 3.79 9.40 -11.17
CA ILE A 113 5.17 9.55 -10.72
C ILE A 113 5.73 10.84 -11.31
N PRO A 114 6.12 11.80 -10.45
CA PRO A 114 6.61 13.09 -10.93
C PRO A 114 7.87 12.96 -11.79
N PRO A 115 8.09 13.91 -12.72
CA PRO A 115 9.33 13.91 -13.50
C PRO A 115 10.54 14.18 -12.60
N TYR A 116 11.70 13.71 -13.05
CA TYR A 116 12.95 13.86 -12.29
C TYR A 116 13.23 15.31 -11.88
N GLU A 117 12.98 16.25 -12.75
CA GLU A 117 13.25 17.68 -12.55
C GLU A 117 12.43 18.31 -11.42
N SER A 118 11.29 17.71 -11.07
CA SER A 118 10.43 18.23 -10.00
C SER A 118 11.00 17.98 -8.60
N GLY A 119 11.90 17.03 -8.46
CA GLY A 119 12.42 16.59 -7.15
C GLY A 119 11.40 15.88 -6.28
N ALA A 120 10.19 15.63 -6.79
CA ALA A 120 9.09 14.99 -6.05
C ALA A 120 9.02 13.49 -6.33
N SER A 121 8.19 12.79 -5.58
CA SER A 121 8.01 11.34 -5.68
C SER A 121 6.55 10.95 -5.48
N LEU A 122 6.20 9.75 -5.91
CA LEU A 122 4.90 9.15 -5.60
C LEU A 122 5.03 8.38 -4.28
N TYR A 123 4.22 8.76 -3.30
CA TYR A 123 4.17 8.07 -2.01
C TYR A 123 3.29 6.83 -2.11
N ILE A 124 3.80 5.71 -1.60
CA ILE A 124 3.09 4.44 -1.57
C ILE A 124 2.86 4.06 -0.11
N ARG A 125 1.61 3.76 0.22
CA ARG A 125 1.25 3.31 1.56
C ARG A 125 0.72 1.88 1.52
N PRO A 126 1.54 0.87 1.84
CA PRO A 126 1.03 -0.44 2.19
C PRO A 126 0.30 -0.34 3.52
N LEU A 127 -0.93 -0.79 3.54
CA LEU A 127 -1.77 -0.77 4.73
C LEU A 127 -2.36 -2.15 4.96
N LEU A 128 -2.15 -2.68 6.14
CA LEU A 128 -2.79 -3.92 6.60
C LEU A 128 -3.79 -3.56 7.68
N VAL A 129 -5.05 -3.90 7.46
CA VAL A 129 -6.14 -3.57 8.39
C VAL A 129 -6.96 -4.80 8.73
N GLY A 130 -7.31 -4.96 10.00
CA GLY A 130 -8.26 -5.95 10.45
C GLY A 130 -9.68 -5.47 10.18
N THR A 131 -10.36 -6.05 9.21
CA THR A 131 -11.74 -5.68 8.82
C THR A 131 -12.79 -6.61 9.39
N GLY A 132 -12.39 -7.74 9.96
CA GLY A 132 -13.29 -8.69 10.59
C GLY A 132 -13.79 -8.22 11.94
N ALA A 133 -14.92 -8.79 12.37
CA ALA A 133 -15.60 -8.41 13.62
C ALA A 133 -14.97 -9.02 14.88
N GLN A 134 -14.01 -9.92 14.76
CA GLN A 134 -13.40 -10.63 15.87
C GLN A 134 -11.88 -10.62 15.78
N VAL A 135 -11.24 -10.36 16.91
CA VAL A 135 -9.81 -10.63 17.05
C VAL A 135 -9.67 -12.15 17.11
N ARG A 136 -9.05 -12.71 16.06
CA ARG A 136 -8.72 -14.14 16.07
C ARG A 136 -7.32 -14.31 16.61
N SER A 137 -7.20 -15.05 17.69
CA SER A 137 -5.93 -15.67 18.02
C SER A 137 -5.64 -16.71 16.95
N GLU A 138 -4.42 -16.78 16.50
CA GLU A 138 -4.02 -17.88 15.62
C GLU A 138 -4.21 -19.19 16.38
N GLU A 139 -5.06 -20.04 15.86
CA GLU A 139 -5.13 -21.43 16.26
C GLU A 139 -4.34 -22.25 15.26
#